data_0bb01694db0690291e91362f5e6d70b8
#
_entry.id   0bb01694db0690291e91362f5e6d70b8
#
_cell.length_a   1.000
_cell.length_b   1.000
_cell.length_c   1.000
_cell.angle_alpha   90.00
_cell.angle_beta   90.00
_cell.angle_gamma   90.00
#
_symmetry.space_group_name_H-M   'P 1'
#
loop_
_entity.id
_entity.type
_entity.pdbx_description
1 polymer ?
#
loop_
_entity_poly.entity_id
_entity_poly.type
_entity_poly.pdbx_seq_one_letter_code
_entity_poly.pdbx_strand_id
1 'polypeptide(L)'
;NLLLCVLGQMGETFQTKMNKVLFYIDFLSFRERGLAISGLAYQALEFGPVPQRWDRGYSAFDDIEQQTKLVQEQECISLLSMGQADMSDFSPAEMAVIDEVCRKMRPMSSRAFSQMSHDEPAWKEHVGKPETIPFMDAFSLVNI
;
A
#
# COMPACT_ATOMS: atom_id res chain seq x y z
N ASN A 1 -9.56 -8.51 -4.73
CA ASN A 1 -10.52 -7.37 -4.63
C ASN A 1 -9.90 -6.10 -4.04
N LEU A 2 -9.02 -6.17 -3.01
CA LEU A 2 -8.46 -4.96 -2.40
C LEU A 2 -7.71 -4.09 -3.42
N LEU A 3 -6.85 -4.68 -4.24
CA LEU A 3 -6.13 -3.94 -5.28
C LEU A 3 -7.08 -3.27 -6.28
N LEU A 4 -8.11 -3.97 -6.72
CA LEU A 4 -9.12 -3.42 -7.62
C LEU A 4 -9.88 -2.26 -6.97
N CYS A 5 -10.22 -2.39 -5.69
CA CYS A 5 -10.87 -1.33 -4.94
C CYS A 5 -9.99 -0.08 -4.85
N VAL A 6 -8.71 -0.26 -4.51
CA VAL A 6 -7.74 0.85 -4.41
C VAL A 6 -7.54 1.51 -5.79
N LEU A 7 -7.33 0.71 -6.84
CA LEU A 7 -7.15 1.25 -8.19
C LEU A 7 -8.41 1.94 -8.70
N GLY A 8 -9.59 1.45 -8.32
CA GLY A 8 -10.86 2.11 -8.65
C GLY A 8 -10.98 3.50 -8.03
N GLN A 9 -10.43 3.70 -6.84
CA GLN A 9 -10.46 4.99 -6.16
C GLN A 9 -9.31 5.91 -6.56
N MET A 10 -8.12 5.36 -6.76
CA MET A 10 -6.92 6.15 -7.02
C MET A 10 -6.58 6.31 -8.50
N GLY A 11 -7.13 5.44 -9.35
CA GLY A 11 -6.75 5.35 -10.76
C GLY A 11 -5.43 4.62 -10.93
N GLU A 12 -4.82 4.75 -12.12
CA GLU A 12 -3.51 4.18 -12.40
C GLU A 12 -2.50 4.61 -11.34
N THR A 13 -1.80 3.65 -10.75
CA THR A 13 -0.92 3.89 -9.60
C THR A 13 0.41 3.16 -9.80
N PHE A 14 1.52 3.84 -9.56
CA PHE A 14 2.83 3.21 -9.59
C PHE A 14 2.95 2.15 -8.49
N GLN A 15 3.64 1.06 -8.81
CA GLN A 15 3.85 -0.07 -7.90
C GLN A 15 4.43 0.36 -6.56
N THR A 16 5.42 1.26 -6.58
CA THR A 16 6.05 1.78 -5.36
C THR A 16 5.07 2.56 -4.48
N LYS A 17 4.13 3.27 -5.08
CA LYS A 17 3.07 3.97 -4.36
C LYS A 17 2.05 2.97 -3.81
N MET A 18 1.65 1.99 -4.62
CA MET A 18 0.70 0.95 -4.19
C MET A 18 1.21 0.18 -2.97
N ASN A 19 2.49 -0.17 -2.94
CA ASN A 19 3.09 -0.87 -1.80
C ASN A 19 2.85 -0.12 -0.47
N LYS A 20 2.98 1.19 -0.50
CA LYS A 20 2.79 2.05 0.67
C LYS A 20 1.31 2.23 1.01
N VAL A 21 0.45 2.35 0.00
CA VAL A 21 -1.00 2.41 0.20
C VAL A 21 -1.48 1.17 0.94
N LEU A 22 -1.04 -0.01 0.51
CA LEU A 22 -1.38 -1.27 1.17
C LEU A 22 -0.88 -1.31 2.62
N PHE A 23 0.34 -0.84 2.85
CA PHE A 23 0.88 -0.74 4.21
C PHE A 23 -0.02 0.11 5.10
N TYR A 24 -0.38 1.31 4.66
CA TYR A 24 -1.22 2.19 5.47
C TYR A 24 -2.63 1.63 5.68
N ILE A 25 -3.21 0.99 4.66
CA ILE A 25 -4.52 0.35 4.81
C ILE A 25 -4.49 -0.73 5.89
N ASP A 26 -3.51 -1.63 5.83
CA ASP A 26 -3.43 -2.73 6.79
C ASP A 26 -3.08 -2.26 8.20
N PHE A 27 -2.13 -1.34 8.32
CA PHE A 27 -1.72 -0.84 9.63
C PHE A 27 -2.78 0.07 10.26
N LEU A 28 -3.44 0.93 9.49
CA LEU A 28 -4.57 1.70 10.01
C LEU A 28 -5.71 0.78 10.42
N SER A 29 -6.05 -0.21 9.61
CA SER A 29 -7.08 -1.19 9.95
C SER A 29 -6.74 -1.93 11.25
N PHE A 30 -5.50 -2.35 11.40
CA PHE A 30 -5.07 -3.02 12.63
C PHE A 30 -5.20 -2.11 13.85
N ARG A 31 -4.80 -0.84 13.73
CA ARG A 31 -4.92 0.13 14.81
C ARG A 31 -6.38 0.37 15.22
N GLU A 32 -7.27 0.49 14.24
CA GLU A 32 -8.68 0.82 14.48
C GLU A 32 -9.52 -0.41 14.88
N ARG A 33 -9.18 -1.60 14.37
CA ARG A 33 -10.02 -2.79 14.45
C ARG A 33 -9.35 -4.01 15.05
N GLY A 34 -8.01 -3.99 15.23
CA GLY A 34 -7.23 -5.14 15.66
C GLY A 34 -6.98 -6.18 14.57
N LEU A 35 -7.35 -5.90 13.31
CA LEU A 35 -7.21 -6.80 12.17
C LEU A 35 -6.74 -6.04 10.94
N ALA A 36 -5.80 -6.62 10.21
CA ALA A 36 -5.44 -6.15 8.87
C ALA A 36 -6.51 -6.59 7.84
N ILE A 37 -6.49 -6.01 6.66
CA ILE A 37 -7.45 -6.33 5.60
C ILE A 37 -6.87 -7.34 4.62
N SER A 38 -5.61 -7.15 4.17
CA SER A 38 -5.01 -7.98 3.12
C SER A 38 -4.40 -9.28 3.64
N GLY A 39 -3.97 -9.32 4.88
CA GLY A 39 -3.20 -10.44 5.43
C GLY A 39 -1.75 -10.48 4.98
N LEU A 40 -1.25 -9.44 4.31
CA LEU A 40 0.14 -9.34 3.88
C LEU A 40 1.06 -9.04 5.06
N ALA A 41 2.32 -9.49 4.96
CA ALA A 41 3.39 -9.08 5.87
C ALA A 41 4.25 -8.03 5.17
N TYR A 42 4.81 -7.10 5.94
CA TYR A 42 5.54 -5.95 5.40
C TYR A 42 6.98 -5.92 5.88
N GLN A 43 7.87 -5.49 5.00
CA GLN A 43 9.29 -5.27 5.30
C GLN A 43 9.64 -3.80 5.15
N ALA A 44 10.60 -3.34 5.95
CA ALA A 44 11.12 -1.97 5.84
C ALA A 44 12.32 -1.97 4.90
N LEU A 45 12.07 -1.67 3.63
CA LEU A 45 13.13 -1.52 2.64
C LEU A 45 13.55 -0.05 2.51
N GLU A 46 14.63 0.20 1.78
CA GLU A 46 15.16 1.53 1.55
C GLU A 46 14.11 2.52 1.01
N PHE A 47 13.19 2.04 0.18
CA PHE A 47 12.15 2.86 -0.46
C PHE A 47 10.89 3.03 0.38
N GLY A 48 10.87 2.50 1.59
CA GLY A 48 9.71 2.52 2.48
C GLY A 48 9.20 1.12 2.80
N PRO A 49 8.08 1.04 3.55
CA PRO A 49 7.46 -0.25 3.85
C PRO A 49 6.85 -0.87 2.58
N VAL A 50 7.10 -2.15 2.37
CA VAL A 50 6.61 -2.90 1.20
C VAL A 50 6.09 -4.28 1.63
N PRO A 51 5.07 -4.82 0.96
CA PRO A 51 4.67 -6.20 1.17
C PRO A 51 5.80 -7.16 0.82
N GLN A 52 5.94 -8.24 1.57
CA GLN A 52 6.87 -9.31 1.19
C GLN A 52 6.54 -9.81 -0.21
N ARG A 53 7.59 -10.07 -1.01
CA ARG A 53 7.45 -10.55 -2.40
C ARG A 53 6.66 -9.60 -3.29
N TRP A 54 6.75 -8.30 -3.01
CA TRP A 54 6.11 -7.25 -3.81
C TRP A 54 6.51 -7.30 -5.29
N ASP A 55 7.73 -7.77 -5.58
CA ASP A 55 8.29 -7.91 -6.92
C ASP A 55 7.52 -8.92 -7.78
N ARG A 56 6.81 -9.88 -7.15
CA ARG A 56 6.03 -10.92 -7.83
C ARG A 56 4.54 -10.85 -7.52
N GLY A 57 4.16 -10.13 -6.47
CA GLY A 57 2.80 -10.15 -5.95
C GLY A 57 1.74 -9.70 -6.96
N TYR A 58 2.07 -8.68 -7.74
CA TYR A 58 1.11 -8.13 -8.70
C TYR A 58 0.96 -8.95 -9.98
N SER A 59 1.96 -9.72 -10.37
CA SER A 59 1.90 -10.57 -11.56
C SER A 59 0.99 -11.79 -11.39
N ALA A 60 0.57 -12.08 -10.17
CA ALA A 60 -0.32 -13.21 -9.89
C ALA A 60 -1.81 -12.91 -10.21
N PHE A 61 -2.14 -11.65 -10.53
CA PHE A 61 -3.54 -11.23 -10.73
C PHE A 61 -3.80 -10.92 -12.20
N ASP A 62 -4.74 -11.66 -12.80
CA ASP A 62 -5.11 -11.50 -14.22
C ASP A 62 -5.84 -10.19 -14.51
N ASP A 63 -6.48 -9.62 -13.51
CA ASP A 63 -7.26 -8.37 -13.61
C ASP A 63 -6.47 -7.11 -13.23
N ILE A 64 -5.15 -7.25 -13.01
CA ILE A 64 -4.23 -6.13 -12.79
C ILE A 64 -3.20 -6.14 -13.93
N GLU A 65 -3.18 -5.09 -14.72
CA GLU A 65 -2.18 -4.91 -15.76
C GLU A 65 -0.98 -4.14 -15.22
N GLN A 66 0.22 -4.60 -15.55
CA GLN A 66 1.46 -3.91 -15.24
C GLN A 66 2.04 -3.33 -16.52
N GLN A 67 2.31 -2.02 -16.53
CA GLN A 67 2.93 -1.32 -17.64
C GLN A 67 4.22 -0.66 -17.19
N THR A 68 5.30 -0.87 -17.97
CA THR A 68 6.56 -0.16 -17.74
C THR A 68 6.46 1.24 -18.35
N LYS A 69 6.77 2.26 -17.55
CA LYS A 69 6.80 3.66 -17.97
C LYS A 69 8.12 4.31 -17.63
N LEU A 70 8.56 5.24 -18.47
CA LEU A 70 9.74 6.04 -18.21
C LEU A 70 9.33 7.34 -17.50
N VAL A 71 9.91 7.55 -16.30
CA VAL A 71 9.74 8.79 -15.54
C VAL A 71 11.13 9.29 -15.20
N GLN A 72 11.50 10.47 -15.73
CA GLN A 72 12.83 11.05 -15.54
C GLN A 72 13.95 10.05 -15.87
N GLU A 73 13.82 9.37 -17.02
CA GLU A 73 14.78 8.37 -17.53
C GLU A 73 14.89 7.09 -16.68
N GLN A 74 14.01 6.90 -15.69
CA GLN A 74 13.94 5.68 -14.89
C GLN A 74 12.71 4.87 -15.26
N GLU A 75 12.89 3.55 -15.34
CA GLU A 75 11.77 2.62 -15.56
C GLU A 75 10.97 2.46 -14.26
N CYS A 76 9.66 2.70 -14.38
CA CYS A 76 8.70 2.52 -13.29
C CYS A 76 7.58 1.60 -13.74
N ILE A 77 7.09 0.75 -12.84
CA ILE A 77 5.95 -0.12 -13.12
C ILE A 77 4.69 0.56 -12.64
N SER A 78 3.73 0.71 -13.55
CA SER A 78 2.41 1.26 -13.27
C SER A 78 1.38 0.14 -13.24
N LEU A 79 0.43 0.23 -12.33
CA LEU A 79 -0.65 -0.74 -12.16
C LEU A 79 -1.96 -0.14 -12.64
N LEU A 80 -2.68 -0.90 -13.46
CA LEU A 80 -4.00 -0.53 -13.96
C LEU A 80 -5.00 -1.64 -13.64
N SER A 81 -6.21 -1.24 -13.28
CA SER A 81 -7.32 -2.16 -13.09
C SER A 81 -7.88 -2.59 -14.45
N MET A 82 -8.01 -3.89 -14.65
CA MET A 82 -8.70 -4.49 -15.79
C MET A 82 -10.06 -5.08 -15.42
N GLY A 83 -10.55 -4.78 -14.22
CA GLY A 83 -11.83 -5.25 -13.71
C GLY A 83 -12.38 -4.35 -12.62
N GLN A 84 -13.46 -4.78 -12.01
CA GLN A 84 -14.09 -4.07 -10.90
C GLN A 84 -14.03 -4.90 -9.63
N ALA A 85 -13.85 -4.24 -8.49
CA ALA A 85 -13.87 -4.90 -7.20
C ALA A 85 -15.29 -5.36 -6.85
N ASP A 86 -15.37 -6.52 -6.22
CA ASP A 86 -16.60 -6.93 -5.55
C ASP A 86 -16.64 -6.24 -4.19
N MET A 87 -17.42 -5.17 -4.10
CA MET A 87 -17.50 -4.33 -2.90
C MET A 87 -18.16 -5.06 -1.73
N SER A 88 -18.89 -6.15 -1.99
CA SER A 88 -19.51 -6.95 -0.93
C SER A 88 -18.50 -7.73 -0.08
N ASP A 89 -17.25 -7.86 -0.55
CA ASP A 89 -16.17 -8.51 0.21
C ASP A 89 -15.71 -7.68 1.41
N PHE A 90 -16.04 -6.39 1.45
CA PHE A 90 -15.58 -5.48 2.50
C PHE A 90 -16.70 -5.10 3.45
N SER A 91 -16.42 -5.17 4.75
CA SER A 91 -17.33 -4.62 5.77
C SER A 91 -17.35 -3.09 5.68
N PRO A 92 -18.39 -2.41 6.22
CA PRO A 92 -18.39 -0.95 6.29
C PRO A 92 -17.17 -0.37 7.01
N ALA A 93 -16.68 -1.03 8.05
CA ALA A 93 -15.50 -0.61 8.78
C ALA A 93 -14.22 -0.74 7.95
N GLU A 94 -14.09 -1.81 7.17
CA GLU A 94 -12.97 -1.97 6.23
C GLU A 94 -13.01 -0.92 5.12
N MET A 95 -14.19 -0.67 4.57
CA MET A 95 -14.36 0.38 3.55
C MET A 95 -14.00 1.77 4.09
N ALA A 96 -14.36 2.07 5.33
CA ALA A 96 -14.00 3.36 5.94
C ALA A 96 -12.48 3.55 6.00
N VAL A 97 -11.73 2.50 6.34
CA VAL A 97 -10.26 2.54 6.36
C VAL A 97 -9.70 2.72 4.94
N ILE A 98 -10.19 1.93 3.99
CA ILE A 98 -9.74 2.02 2.59
C ILE A 98 -9.99 3.43 2.04
N ASP A 99 -11.19 3.97 2.26
CA ASP A 99 -11.59 5.30 1.79
C ASP A 99 -10.72 6.39 2.41
N GLU A 100 -10.43 6.31 3.70
CA GLU A 100 -9.59 7.28 4.40
C GLU A 100 -8.18 7.31 3.81
N VAL A 101 -7.55 6.15 3.65
CA VAL A 101 -6.20 6.06 3.09
C VAL A 101 -6.18 6.53 1.64
N CYS A 102 -7.09 6.06 0.80
CA CYS A 102 -7.14 6.44 -0.62
C CYS A 102 -7.37 7.95 -0.78
N ARG A 103 -8.28 8.52 -0.02
CA ARG A 103 -8.56 9.96 -0.05
C ARG A 103 -7.34 10.79 0.30
N LYS A 104 -6.61 10.39 1.33
CA LYS A 104 -5.41 11.09 1.78
C LYS A 104 -4.26 10.94 0.78
N MET A 105 -4.08 9.74 0.24
CA MET A 105 -2.92 9.40 -0.57
C MET A 105 -3.07 9.73 -2.05
N ARG A 106 -4.31 9.79 -2.56
CA ARG A 106 -4.59 10.04 -3.97
C ARG A 106 -3.89 11.28 -4.53
N PRO A 107 -3.94 12.47 -3.87
CA PRO A 107 -3.30 13.67 -4.39
C PRO A 107 -1.78 13.70 -4.24
N MET A 108 -1.20 12.76 -3.48
CA MET A 108 0.22 12.79 -3.18
C MET A 108 1.06 12.25 -4.33
N SER A 109 2.18 12.92 -4.63
CA SER A 109 3.19 12.36 -5.52
C SER A 109 3.88 11.15 -4.89
N SER A 110 4.46 10.29 -5.72
CA SER A 110 5.22 9.13 -5.22
C SER A 110 6.37 9.57 -4.31
N ARG A 111 7.01 10.69 -4.62
CA ARG A 111 8.09 11.25 -3.79
C ARG A 111 7.59 11.72 -2.43
N ALA A 112 6.50 12.50 -2.40
CA ALA A 112 5.90 12.97 -1.15
C ALA A 112 5.45 11.80 -0.28
N PHE A 113 4.87 10.78 -0.90
CA PHE A 113 4.40 9.58 -0.22
C PHE A 113 5.56 8.77 0.36
N SER A 114 6.66 8.62 -0.41
CA SER A 114 7.87 7.96 0.07
C SER A 114 8.44 8.68 1.29
N GLN A 115 8.55 10.00 1.22
CA GLN A 115 9.04 10.82 2.32
C GLN A 115 8.18 10.69 3.57
N MET A 116 6.85 10.71 3.41
CA MET A 116 5.91 10.51 4.50
C MET A 116 6.09 9.15 5.18
N SER A 117 6.27 8.08 4.39
CA SER A 117 6.47 6.74 4.94
C SER A 117 7.80 6.58 5.67
N HIS A 118 8.83 7.33 5.28
CA HIS A 118 10.13 7.35 5.95
C HIS A 118 10.08 8.06 7.31
N ASP A 119 9.08 8.88 7.56
CA ASP A 119 8.88 9.52 8.87
C ASP A 119 8.22 8.58 9.88
N GLU A 120 7.68 7.45 9.44
CA GLU A 120 7.03 6.49 10.34
C GLU A 120 8.05 5.77 11.22
N PRO A 121 7.86 5.77 12.56
CA PRO A 121 8.70 4.95 13.45
C PRO A 121 8.71 3.48 13.06
N ALA A 122 7.56 2.94 12.62
CA ALA A 122 7.44 1.57 12.16
C ALA A 122 8.45 1.23 11.05
N TRP A 123 8.76 2.17 10.17
CA TRP A 123 9.80 1.97 9.15
C TRP A 123 11.20 2.22 9.70
N LYS A 124 11.40 3.32 10.42
CA LYS A 124 12.72 3.72 10.93
C LYS A 124 13.35 2.66 11.82
N GLU A 125 12.57 2.01 12.64
CA GLU A 125 13.05 1.02 13.60
C GLU A 125 13.42 -0.33 12.95
N HIS A 126 12.93 -0.58 11.75
CA HIS A 126 13.10 -1.87 11.08
C HIS A 126 13.88 -1.82 9.77
N VAL A 127 14.16 -0.62 9.24
CA VAL A 127 14.90 -0.49 7.98
C VAL A 127 16.29 -1.12 8.10
N GLY A 128 16.67 -1.90 7.08
CA GLY A 128 17.93 -2.62 7.06
C GLY A 128 17.95 -3.92 7.86
N LYS A 129 16.83 -4.31 8.45
CA LYS A 129 16.67 -5.56 9.19
C LYS A 129 15.83 -6.55 8.39
N PRO A 130 16.10 -7.87 8.50
CA PRO A 130 15.38 -8.88 7.71
C PRO A 130 13.97 -9.17 8.21
N GLU A 131 13.65 -8.80 9.45
CA GLU A 131 12.35 -9.08 10.06
C GLU A 131 11.23 -8.25 9.43
N THR A 132 10.02 -8.78 9.47
CA THR A 132 8.82 -8.02 9.10
C THR A 132 8.49 -6.97 10.16
N ILE A 133 7.82 -5.90 9.74
CA ILE A 133 7.33 -4.87 10.64
C ILE A 133 6.17 -5.46 11.45
N PRO A 134 6.26 -5.51 12.80
CA PRO A 134 5.14 -6.01 13.59
C PRO A 134 3.90 -5.14 13.45
N PHE A 135 2.72 -5.75 13.36
CA PHE A 135 1.46 -4.98 13.29
C PHE A 135 1.23 -4.11 14.53
N MET A 136 1.79 -4.48 15.68
CA MET A 136 1.72 -3.64 16.88
C MET A 136 2.33 -2.26 16.68
N ASP A 137 3.24 -2.09 15.73
CA ASP A 137 3.81 -0.81 15.37
C ASP A 137 2.80 0.13 14.69
N ALA A 138 1.60 -0.38 14.37
CA ALA A 138 0.49 0.46 13.90
C ALA A 138 0.13 1.56 14.90
N PHE A 139 0.34 1.32 16.18
CA PHE A 139 0.07 2.31 17.24
C PHE A 139 1.09 3.45 17.27
N SER A 140 2.22 3.30 16.58
CA SER A 140 3.23 4.35 16.42
C SER A 140 3.08 5.18 15.14
N LEU A 141 2.09 4.88 14.28
CA LEU A 141 1.85 5.67 13.07
C LEU A 141 1.63 7.15 13.40
N VAL A 142 2.30 8.04 12.66
CA VAL A 142 2.24 9.49 12.89
C VAL A 142 1.60 10.25 11.74
N ASN A 143 1.45 9.66 10.57
CA ASN A 143 0.96 10.34 9.37
C ASN A 143 -0.46 9.95 8.96
N ILE A 144 -1.10 9.12 9.73
CA ILE A 144 -2.50 8.77 9.49
C ILE A 144 -3.21 8.42 10.80
#